data_ee3bf4ffcdbc4e7f90f223ef787e4f65
#
_entry.id   ee3bf4ffcdbc4e7f90f223ef787e4f65
#
_cell.length_a   1.000
_cell.length_b   1.000
_cell.length_c   1.000
_cell.angle_alpha   90.00
_cell.angle_beta   90.00
_cell.angle_gamma   90.00
#
_symmetry.space_group_name_H-M   'P 1'
#
loop_
_entity.id
_entity.type
_entity.pdbx_description
1 polymer ?
#
loop_
_entity_poly.entity_id
_entity_poly.type
_entity_poly.pdbx_seq_one_letter_code
_entity_poly.pdbx_strand_id
1 'polypeptide(L)'
;MKTATAFSNYSWVLSKQHSLPAAIVFGKQAVNIIQALRKNVSGISREALKSFDKSVEYHYKHLVVMLLSQGRLAEAKQILAMRKEEEYFEFIRRDAGTANKLSAQASYLASEKPWISKYDAISTHNTKLKKDLDKLRAKAKHYPLDDEEKRQLDKLTKETEQSTAAFNEYLDHILKLTNQKTRANADRIEVIGEKQIESLTTIKSILRNLGEGSVLLHYMITDKRLYIILTTPNSQIVRFSIIKGKAFNQKIFALRNALTNTKTDPRPLAKELYDLTLAPVAKDLKTTQAKTLMLSLDGPLRYLPFGSLYDGHAYVAESYRTVMYAEVARDKVALPSKQQWKVAALGVSDKVSADFPPLPNVPAELHAIVKSDNGGIYPGEIRLNKNFTEKTMTETSTRNPVVHIASHFRFVPGTDRDSFLLLGDGSKLSLDQLRKASFFQESELLTLSACETAMGGTGKGVEIEGFAAIAMNQGAKSVIATLWPISDKSTAILMKEFYRLRMEKKLTKAEALRQAQLELLKGKLADADNTLPEHERGGDHTRFKKDKNAPYSHPYYWAPFILIGNWK
;
A
#
# COMPACT_ATOMS: atom_id res chain seq x y z
N MET A 1 -23.32 1.07 9.30
CA MET A 1 -22.31 1.15 10.38
C MET A 1 -22.76 0.48 11.66
N LYS A 2 -23.86 0.89 12.33
CA LYS A 2 -24.29 0.28 13.62
C LYS A 2 -24.30 -1.26 13.59
N THR A 3 -24.84 -1.86 12.53
CA THR A 3 -24.89 -3.33 12.36
C THR A 3 -23.50 -3.95 12.23
N ALA A 4 -22.61 -3.37 11.41
CA ALA A 4 -21.23 -3.84 11.27
C ALA A 4 -20.46 -3.76 12.61
N THR A 5 -20.64 -2.67 13.35
CA THR A 5 -20.05 -2.49 14.67
C THR A 5 -20.57 -3.52 15.67
N ALA A 6 -21.89 -3.81 15.65
CA ALA A 6 -22.47 -4.85 16.51
C ALA A 6 -21.87 -6.23 16.24
N PHE A 7 -21.72 -6.63 14.96
CA PHE A 7 -21.06 -7.88 14.59
C PHE A 7 -19.60 -7.92 15.02
N SER A 8 -18.88 -6.83 14.83
CA SER A 8 -17.49 -6.76 15.24
C SER A 8 -17.32 -6.84 16.76
N ASN A 9 -18.16 -6.16 17.51
CA ASN A 9 -18.17 -6.25 18.98
C ASN A 9 -18.50 -7.68 19.44
N TYR A 10 -19.47 -8.31 18.80
CA TYR A 10 -19.80 -9.70 19.10
C TYR A 10 -18.63 -10.64 18.76
N SER A 11 -18.02 -10.48 17.59
CA SER A 11 -16.80 -11.17 17.20
C SER A 11 -15.68 -10.99 18.24
N TRP A 12 -15.49 -9.77 18.75
CA TRP A 12 -14.51 -9.48 19.79
C TRP A 12 -14.81 -10.23 21.10
N VAL A 13 -16.06 -10.20 21.57
CA VAL A 13 -16.49 -10.94 22.78
C VAL A 13 -16.22 -12.43 22.62
N LEU A 14 -16.62 -13.02 21.48
CA LEU A 14 -16.39 -14.43 21.17
C LEU A 14 -14.89 -14.79 21.15
N SER A 15 -14.05 -13.89 20.63
CA SER A 15 -12.60 -14.09 20.64
C SER A 15 -12.02 -14.13 22.06
N LYS A 16 -12.59 -13.34 22.98
CA LYS A 16 -12.23 -13.35 24.41
C LYS A 16 -12.71 -14.60 25.14
N GLN A 17 -13.81 -15.17 24.70
CA GLN A 17 -14.34 -16.43 25.20
C GLN A 17 -13.69 -17.66 24.54
N HIS A 18 -12.59 -17.48 23.80
CA HIS A 18 -11.87 -18.53 23.08
C HIS A 18 -12.68 -19.26 21.99
N SER A 19 -13.82 -18.70 21.57
CA SER A 19 -14.66 -19.24 20.47
C SER A 19 -14.23 -18.65 19.12
N LEU A 20 -12.95 -18.84 18.76
CA LEU A 20 -12.32 -18.23 17.57
C LEU A 20 -13.03 -18.56 16.23
N PRO A 21 -13.51 -19.79 15.97
CA PRO A 21 -14.23 -20.06 14.72
C PRO A 21 -15.50 -19.21 14.57
N ALA A 22 -16.32 -19.09 15.62
CA ALA A 22 -17.50 -18.22 15.61
C ALA A 22 -17.12 -16.75 15.50
N ALA A 23 -16.10 -16.31 16.24
CA ALA A 23 -15.58 -14.95 16.19
C ALA A 23 -15.17 -14.56 14.74
N ILE A 24 -14.51 -15.45 14.01
CA ILE A 24 -14.12 -15.24 12.62
C ILE A 24 -15.34 -15.09 11.70
N VAL A 25 -16.37 -15.95 11.85
CA VAL A 25 -17.59 -15.86 11.04
C VAL A 25 -18.27 -14.50 11.20
N PHE A 26 -18.46 -14.05 12.45
CA PHE A 26 -19.07 -12.74 12.72
C PHE A 26 -18.16 -11.57 12.30
N GLY A 27 -16.84 -11.73 12.41
CA GLY A 27 -15.87 -10.77 11.89
C GLY A 27 -15.96 -10.63 10.37
N LYS A 28 -16.10 -11.72 9.63
CA LYS A 28 -16.33 -11.72 8.17
C LYS A 28 -17.63 -11.02 7.81
N GLN A 29 -18.70 -11.29 8.57
CA GLN A 29 -19.99 -10.64 8.35
C GLN A 29 -19.88 -9.12 8.56
N ALA A 30 -19.18 -8.67 9.61
CA ALA A 30 -18.91 -7.25 9.84
C ALA A 30 -18.20 -6.60 8.63
N VAL A 31 -17.13 -7.23 8.13
CA VAL A 31 -16.37 -6.76 6.97
C VAL A 31 -17.22 -6.73 5.70
N ASN A 32 -18.05 -7.77 5.47
CA ASN A 32 -18.93 -7.84 4.29
C ASN A 32 -19.99 -6.74 4.31
N ILE A 33 -20.55 -6.42 5.50
CA ILE A 33 -21.48 -5.29 5.66
C ILE A 33 -20.78 -3.96 5.37
N ILE A 34 -19.55 -3.77 5.86
CA ILE A 34 -18.75 -2.57 5.57
C ILE A 34 -18.54 -2.43 4.06
N GLN A 35 -18.19 -3.50 3.37
CA GLN A 35 -18.02 -3.51 1.92
C GLN A 35 -19.33 -3.19 1.17
N ALA A 36 -20.47 -3.70 1.63
CA ALA A 36 -21.78 -3.39 1.06
C ALA A 36 -22.18 -1.92 1.27
N LEU A 37 -21.94 -1.37 2.47
CA LEU A 37 -22.20 0.04 2.78
C LEU A 37 -21.37 0.98 1.91
N ARG A 38 -20.14 0.60 1.60
CA ARG A 38 -19.23 1.37 0.76
C ARG A 38 -19.77 1.64 -0.64
N LYS A 39 -20.52 0.70 -1.22
CA LYS A 39 -21.16 0.90 -2.54
C LYS A 39 -22.12 2.09 -2.54
N ASN A 40 -22.68 2.43 -1.39
CA ASN A 40 -23.71 3.47 -1.24
C ASN A 40 -23.14 4.82 -0.76
N VAL A 41 -21.81 4.92 -0.59
CA VAL A 41 -21.14 6.08 0.02
C VAL A 41 -20.65 7.10 -1.05
N SER A 42 -20.93 6.88 -2.33
CA SER A 42 -20.67 7.86 -3.38
C SER A 42 -21.52 9.11 -3.17
N GLY A 43 -20.94 10.19 -2.61
CA GLY A 43 -21.65 11.45 -2.37
C GLY A 43 -21.52 12.01 -0.94
N ILE A 44 -20.85 11.31 -0.04
CA ILE A 44 -20.61 11.76 1.34
C ILE A 44 -19.42 12.73 1.39
N SER A 45 -19.47 13.69 2.33
CA SER A 45 -18.37 14.63 2.53
C SER A 45 -17.08 13.92 2.91
N ARG A 46 -15.96 14.59 2.64
CA ARG A 46 -14.61 14.06 2.86
C ARG A 46 -14.30 13.77 4.32
N GLU A 47 -14.74 14.62 5.23
CA GLU A 47 -14.58 14.48 6.68
C GLU A 47 -15.31 13.25 7.18
N ALA A 48 -16.51 13.00 6.64
CA ALA A 48 -17.30 11.80 6.94
C ALA A 48 -16.62 10.53 6.43
N LEU A 49 -15.99 10.55 5.24
CA LEU A 49 -15.22 9.44 4.70
C LEU A 49 -13.97 9.12 5.52
N LYS A 50 -13.19 10.14 5.93
CA LYS A 50 -12.04 9.95 6.82
C LYS A 50 -12.43 9.35 8.17
N SER A 51 -13.54 9.84 8.73
CA SER A 51 -14.09 9.30 9.97
C SER A 51 -14.54 7.86 9.79
N PHE A 52 -15.16 7.54 8.66
CA PHE A 52 -15.56 6.19 8.29
C PHE A 52 -14.34 5.26 8.20
N ASP A 53 -13.31 5.60 7.41
CA ASP A 53 -12.09 4.79 7.26
C ASP A 53 -11.41 4.50 8.59
N LYS A 54 -11.24 5.52 9.43
CA LYS A 54 -10.68 5.33 10.77
C LYS A 54 -11.51 4.40 11.63
N SER A 55 -12.83 4.44 11.50
CA SER A 55 -13.75 3.59 12.27
C SER A 55 -13.74 2.14 11.82
N VAL A 56 -13.47 1.88 10.53
CA VAL A 56 -13.51 0.51 9.96
C VAL A 56 -12.17 -0.22 10.03
N GLU A 57 -11.05 0.47 10.09
CA GLU A 57 -9.69 -0.11 10.14
C GLU A 57 -9.56 -1.19 11.22
N TYR A 58 -10.13 -0.93 12.40
CA TYR A 58 -10.12 -1.88 13.52
C TYR A 58 -10.78 -3.22 13.15
N HIS A 59 -11.90 -3.21 12.44
CA HIS A 59 -12.66 -4.41 12.09
C HIS A 59 -11.85 -5.36 11.19
N TYR A 60 -11.16 -4.80 10.19
CA TYR A 60 -10.27 -5.58 9.31
C TYR A 60 -9.08 -6.14 10.08
N LYS A 61 -8.37 -5.31 10.84
CA LYS A 61 -7.18 -5.74 11.59
C LYS A 61 -7.51 -6.80 12.64
N HIS A 62 -8.65 -6.65 13.32
CA HIS A 62 -9.11 -7.62 14.31
C HIS A 62 -9.40 -9.00 13.66
N LEU A 63 -10.13 -9.01 12.56
CA LEU A 63 -10.40 -10.24 11.81
C LEU A 63 -9.11 -10.90 11.30
N VAL A 64 -8.17 -10.11 10.76
CA VAL A 64 -6.87 -10.64 10.31
C VAL A 64 -6.11 -11.30 11.47
N VAL A 65 -6.04 -10.68 12.64
CA VAL A 65 -5.36 -11.26 13.80
C VAL A 65 -5.97 -12.62 14.20
N MET A 66 -7.31 -12.73 14.19
CA MET A 66 -7.97 -14.00 14.50
C MET A 66 -7.67 -15.07 13.44
N LEU A 67 -7.71 -14.70 12.15
CA LEU A 67 -7.38 -15.60 11.05
C LEU A 67 -5.93 -16.08 11.13
N LEU A 68 -4.98 -15.17 11.42
CA LEU A 68 -3.57 -15.51 11.62
C LEU A 68 -3.35 -16.45 12.82
N SER A 69 -4.08 -16.24 13.92
CA SER A 69 -3.98 -17.11 15.11
C SER A 69 -4.50 -18.53 14.88
N GLN A 70 -5.37 -18.70 13.88
CA GLN A 70 -5.90 -20.00 13.45
C GLN A 70 -5.15 -20.58 12.23
N GLY A 71 -4.03 -20.01 11.81
CA GLY A 71 -3.29 -20.46 10.63
C GLY A 71 -4.01 -20.25 9.30
N ARG A 72 -5.12 -19.50 9.29
CA ARG A 72 -5.97 -19.23 8.10
C ARG A 72 -5.36 -18.10 7.26
N LEU A 73 -4.14 -18.31 6.77
CA LEU A 73 -3.28 -17.29 6.16
C LEU A 73 -3.87 -16.75 4.85
N ALA A 74 -4.51 -17.60 4.11
CA ALA A 74 -5.15 -17.27 2.86
C ALA A 74 -6.22 -16.22 3.03
N GLU A 75 -7.11 -16.45 3.96
CA GLU A 75 -8.21 -15.56 4.27
C GLU A 75 -7.71 -14.26 4.91
N ALA A 76 -6.69 -14.35 5.78
CA ALA A 76 -6.04 -13.17 6.35
C ALA A 76 -5.52 -12.23 5.24
N LYS A 77 -4.89 -12.78 4.19
CA LYS A 77 -4.44 -11.99 3.03
C LYS A 77 -5.59 -11.41 2.22
N GLN A 78 -6.67 -12.15 2.01
CA GLN A 78 -7.86 -11.62 1.36
C GLN A 78 -8.38 -10.37 2.09
N ILE A 79 -8.50 -10.44 3.42
CA ILE A 79 -8.96 -9.31 4.23
C ILE A 79 -7.98 -8.13 4.19
N LEU A 80 -6.67 -8.40 4.18
CA LEU A 80 -5.65 -7.36 4.03
C LEU A 80 -5.70 -6.68 2.65
N ALA A 81 -5.90 -7.44 1.58
CA ALA A 81 -6.08 -6.89 0.23
C ALA A 81 -7.33 -6.01 0.16
N MET A 82 -8.47 -6.48 0.73
CA MET A 82 -9.70 -5.68 0.84
C MET A 82 -9.47 -4.36 1.59
N ARG A 83 -8.69 -4.38 2.67
CA ARG A 83 -8.34 -3.16 3.43
C ARG A 83 -7.47 -2.21 2.61
N LYS A 84 -6.48 -2.74 1.88
CA LYS A 84 -5.63 -1.95 0.99
C LYS A 84 -6.42 -1.29 -0.14
N GLU A 85 -7.33 -2.03 -0.77
CA GLU A 85 -8.24 -1.47 -1.77
C GLU A 85 -9.11 -0.37 -1.17
N GLU A 86 -9.49 -0.45 0.11
CA GLU A 86 -10.27 0.56 0.79
C GLU A 86 -9.47 1.84 1.05
N GLU A 87 -8.25 1.73 1.57
CA GLU A 87 -7.34 2.86 1.71
C GLU A 87 -7.12 3.59 0.38
N TYR A 88 -6.96 2.80 -0.67
CA TYR A 88 -6.78 3.29 -2.03
C TYR A 88 -8.04 4.02 -2.56
N PHE A 89 -9.22 3.46 -2.33
CA PHE A 89 -10.49 4.06 -2.76
C PHE A 89 -10.73 5.41 -2.08
N GLU A 90 -10.45 5.53 -0.79
CA GLU A 90 -10.59 6.79 -0.06
C GLU A 90 -9.68 7.88 -0.64
N PHE A 91 -8.48 7.47 -1.06
CA PHE A 91 -7.47 8.40 -1.57
C PHE A 91 -7.70 8.83 -3.02
N ILE A 92 -8.12 7.91 -3.91
CA ILE A 92 -8.06 8.12 -5.37
C ILE A 92 -9.41 8.04 -6.08
N ARG A 93 -10.39 7.31 -5.56
CA ARG A 93 -11.61 6.94 -6.28
C ARG A 93 -12.86 7.57 -5.68
N ARG A 94 -13.26 8.72 -6.20
CA ARG A 94 -14.56 9.33 -5.89
C ARG A 94 -15.60 9.17 -6.98
N ASP A 95 -15.29 8.54 -8.10
CA ASP A 95 -16.21 8.39 -9.21
C ASP A 95 -16.92 7.04 -9.24
N ALA A 96 -18.26 7.10 -9.32
CA ALA A 96 -19.18 5.94 -9.29
C ALA A 96 -18.98 4.90 -10.42
N GLY A 97 -18.26 5.23 -11.50
CA GLY A 97 -18.10 4.35 -12.68
C GLY A 97 -17.23 3.12 -12.47
N THR A 98 -16.44 3.06 -11.39
CA THR A 98 -15.53 1.94 -11.08
C THR A 98 -15.90 1.15 -9.82
N ALA A 99 -17.02 1.45 -9.20
CA ALA A 99 -17.54 0.79 -8.00
C ALA A 99 -17.76 -0.74 -8.17
N ASN A 100 -17.96 -1.21 -9.40
CA ASN A 100 -18.22 -2.62 -9.69
C ASN A 100 -17.02 -3.58 -9.48
N LYS A 101 -15.77 -3.10 -9.46
CA LYS A 101 -14.59 -3.92 -9.16
C LYS A 101 -14.32 -4.08 -7.66
N LEU A 102 -15.00 -3.30 -6.81
CA LEU A 102 -14.76 -3.21 -5.36
C LEU A 102 -15.69 -4.10 -4.53
N SER A 103 -16.37 -5.06 -5.13
CA SER A 103 -17.33 -5.92 -4.44
C SER A 103 -16.70 -7.20 -3.86
N ALA A 104 -15.40 -7.18 -3.54
CA ALA A 104 -14.78 -8.31 -2.88
C ALA A 104 -15.49 -8.56 -1.53
N GLN A 105 -15.90 -9.80 -1.29
CA GLN A 105 -16.47 -10.23 -0.02
C GLN A 105 -15.49 -11.18 0.67
N ALA A 106 -15.42 -11.11 1.99
CA ALA A 106 -14.71 -12.10 2.78
C ALA A 106 -15.38 -13.47 2.55
N SER A 107 -14.61 -14.41 2.03
CA SER A 107 -15.12 -15.74 1.66
C SER A 107 -15.42 -16.56 2.91
N TYR A 108 -16.53 -17.29 2.89
CA TYR A 108 -16.87 -18.26 3.93
C TYR A 108 -16.43 -19.66 3.54
N LEU A 109 -15.94 -20.42 4.52
CA LEU A 109 -15.68 -21.84 4.34
C LEU A 109 -16.97 -22.62 4.09
N ALA A 110 -16.85 -23.82 3.51
CA ALA A 110 -17.98 -24.71 3.36
C ALA A 110 -18.67 -25.00 4.70
N SER A 111 -17.90 -25.14 5.78
CA SER A 111 -18.40 -25.34 7.15
C SER A 111 -19.06 -24.11 7.78
N GLU A 112 -18.75 -22.91 7.29
CA GLU A 112 -19.29 -21.62 7.78
C GLU A 112 -20.58 -21.21 7.05
N LYS A 113 -20.72 -21.61 5.77
CA LYS A 113 -21.87 -21.23 4.93
C LYS A 113 -23.25 -21.56 5.53
N PRO A 114 -23.49 -22.76 6.10
CA PRO A 114 -24.78 -23.07 6.71
C PRO A 114 -25.13 -22.14 7.87
N TRP A 115 -24.13 -21.69 8.63
CA TRP A 115 -24.35 -20.76 9.75
C TRP A 115 -24.80 -19.39 9.25
N ILE A 116 -24.15 -18.88 8.23
CA ILE A 116 -24.52 -17.59 7.64
C ILE A 116 -25.90 -17.65 6.98
N SER A 117 -26.19 -18.69 6.20
CA SER A 117 -27.49 -18.83 5.54
C SER A 117 -28.66 -18.87 6.56
N LYS A 118 -28.49 -19.59 7.66
CA LYS A 118 -29.48 -19.65 8.72
C LYS A 118 -29.59 -18.32 9.46
N TYR A 119 -28.47 -17.65 9.74
CA TYR A 119 -28.44 -16.32 10.31
C TYR A 119 -29.20 -15.31 9.43
N ASP A 120 -28.89 -15.27 8.12
CA ASP A 120 -29.50 -14.33 7.19
C ASP A 120 -31.02 -14.55 7.08
N ALA A 121 -31.48 -15.81 7.10
CA ALA A 121 -32.90 -16.14 7.11
C ALA A 121 -33.60 -15.59 8.35
N ILE A 122 -33.05 -15.83 9.54
CA ILE A 122 -33.62 -15.35 10.81
C ILE A 122 -33.57 -13.82 10.89
N SER A 123 -32.42 -13.22 10.49
CA SER A 123 -32.24 -11.78 10.53
C SER A 123 -33.19 -11.04 9.58
N THR A 124 -33.41 -11.60 8.39
CA THR A 124 -34.34 -11.03 7.40
C THR A 124 -35.78 -11.08 7.94
N HIS A 125 -36.17 -12.21 8.52
CA HIS A 125 -37.48 -12.38 9.15
C HIS A 125 -37.68 -11.37 10.29
N ASN A 126 -36.71 -11.27 11.21
CA ASN A 126 -36.75 -10.32 12.34
C ASN A 126 -36.84 -8.86 11.87
N THR A 127 -36.08 -8.51 10.81
CA THR A 127 -36.09 -7.15 10.26
C THR A 127 -37.48 -6.80 9.70
N LYS A 128 -38.15 -7.74 9.03
CA LYS A 128 -39.49 -7.55 8.50
C LYS A 128 -40.50 -7.36 9.64
N LEU A 129 -40.49 -8.28 10.60
CA LEU A 129 -41.39 -8.21 11.78
C LEU A 129 -41.23 -6.88 12.51
N LYS A 130 -39.98 -6.47 12.78
CA LYS A 130 -39.72 -5.21 13.49
C LYS A 130 -40.17 -4.00 12.69
N LYS A 131 -39.97 -3.98 11.37
CA LYS A 131 -40.41 -2.88 10.50
C LYS A 131 -41.93 -2.73 10.52
N ASP A 132 -42.65 -3.84 10.48
CA ASP A 132 -44.12 -3.83 10.51
C ASP A 132 -44.63 -3.44 11.90
N LEU A 133 -44.01 -3.93 12.97
CA LEU A 133 -44.27 -3.53 14.35
C LEU A 133 -44.06 -2.03 14.59
N ASP A 134 -42.90 -1.49 14.11
CA ASP A 134 -42.54 -0.07 14.27
C ASP A 134 -43.54 0.84 13.52
N LYS A 135 -44.05 0.42 12.35
CA LYS A 135 -45.10 1.16 11.62
C LYS A 135 -46.37 1.29 12.44
N LEU A 136 -46.86 0.19 13.02
CA LEU A 136 -48.08 0.21 13.85
C LEU A 136 -47.89 1.00 15.14
N ARG A 137 -46.72 0.88 15.78
CA ARG A 137 -46.34 1.67 16.96
C ARG A 137 -46.26 3.16 16.66
N ALA A 138 -45.72 3.51 15.48
CA ALA A 138 -45.68 4.92 15.05
C ALA A 138 -47.08 5.49 14.79
N LYS A 139 -47.98 4.71 14.14
CA LYS A 139 -49.38 5.10 13.97
C LYS A 139 -50.08 5.29 15.32
N ALA A 140 -49.91 4.34 16.26
CA ALA A 140 -50.50 4.39 17.60
C ALA A 140 -50.10 5.64 18.43
N LYS A 141 -49.00 6.27 18.15
CA LYS A 141 -48.56 7.50 18.81
C LYS A 141 -49.37 8.74 18.40
N HIS A 142 -49.94 8.72 17.21
CA HIS A 142 -50.60 9.91 16.62
C HIS A 142 -52.11 9.68 16.39
N TYR A 143 -52.54 8.43 16.26
CA TYR A 143 -53.92 8.06 15.97
C TYR A 143 -54.34 6.82 16.78
N PRO A 144 -55.59 6.74 17.27
CA PRO A 144 -56.08 5.54 17.89
C PRO A 144 -56.10 4.39 16.89
N LEU A 145 -55.64 3.22 17.30
CA LEU A 145 -55.73 1.98 16.50
C LEU A 145 -57.14 1.40 16.59
N ASP A 146 -57.65 0.91 15.46
CA ASP A 146 -58.87 0.08 15.46
C ASP A 146 -58.61 -1.31 16.06
N ASP A 147 -59.64 -2.12 16.21
CA ASP A 147 -59.54 -3.40 16.91
C ASP A 147 -58.77 -4.47 16.10
N GLU A 148 -58.75 -4.37 14.80
CA GLU A 148 -57.91 -5.23 13.93
C GLU A 148 -56.43 -4.85 14.05
N GLU A 149 -56.12 -3.58 14.06
CA GLU A 149 -54.77 -3.05 14.22
C GLU A 149 -54.20 -3.35 15.62
N LYS A 150 -55.03 -3.31 16.68
CA LYS A 150 -54.62 -3.74 18.02
C LYS A 150 -54.25 -5.22 18.04
N ARG A 151 -55.11 -6.06 17.46
CA ARG A 151 -54.81 -7.51 17.32
C ARG A 151 -53.55 -7.77 16.52
N GLN A 152 -53.31 -7.03 15.44
CA GLN A 152 -52.12 -7.14 14.65
C GLN A 152 -50.85 -6.66 15.40
N LEU A 153 -50.95 -5.60 16.20
CA LEU A 153 -49.87 -5.11 17.05
C LEU A 153 -49.45 -6.16 18.11
N ASP A 154 -50.41 -6.78 18.77
CA ASP A 154 -50.16 -7.84 19.75
C ASP A 154 -49.52 -9.08 19.10
N LYS A 155 -50.05 -9.48 17.94
CA LYS A 155 -49.52 -10.59 17.16
C LYS A 155 -48.05 -10.34 16.76
N LEU A 156 -47.75 -9.18 16.15
CA LEU A 156 -46.41 -8.82 15.74
C LEU A 156 -45.43 -8.67 16.91
N THR A 157 -45.92 -8.17 18.06
CA THR A 157 -45.12 -8.09 19.28
C THR A 157 -44.71 -9.50 19.73
N LYS A 158 -45.67 -10.44 19.82
CA LYS A 158 -45.42 -11.82 20.23
C LYS A 158 -44.51 -12.57 19.24
N GLU A 159 -44.73 -12.40 17.93
CA GLU A 159 -43.88 -12.99 16.90
C GLU A 159 -42.46 -12.44 16.94
N THR A 160 -42.28 -11.14 17.22
CA THR A 160 -40.95 -10.51 17.36
C THR A 160 -40.21 -11.04 18.58
N GLU A 161 -40.89 -11.24 19.72
CA GLU A 161 -40.30 -11.82 20.91
C GLU A 161 -39.89 -13.29 20.68
N GLN A 162 -40.74 -14.09 20.07
CA GLN A 162 -40.47 -15.50 19.74
C GLN A 162 -39.28 -15.61 18.76
N SER A 163 -39.25 -14.76 17.72
CA SER A 163 -38.17 -14.78 16.75
C SER A 163 -36.86 -14.29 17.34
N THR A 164 -36.89 -13.35 18.28
CA THR A 164 -35.72 -12.90 19.04
C THR A 164 -35.18 -14.01 19.95
N ALA A 165 -36.06 -14.76 20.63
CA ALA A 165 -35.64 -15.90 21.43
C ALA A 165 -35.01 -17.00 20.57
N ALA A 166 -35.61 -17.36 19.44
CA ALA A 166 -35.06 -18.32 18.48
C ALA A 166 -33.71 -17.88 17.93
N PHE A 167 -33.50 -16.58 17.73
CA PHE A 167 -32.21 -16.01 17.31
C PHE A 167 -31.13 -16.19 18.39
N ASN A 168 -31.45 -15.91 19.65
CA ASN A 168 -30.52 -16.09 20.76
C ASN A 168 -30.18 -17.57 20.97
N GLU A 169 -31.15 -18.47 20.88
CA GLU A 169 -30.92 -19.92 20.93
C GLU A 169 -30.01 -20.39 19.80
N TYR A 170 -30.18 -19.85 18.60
CA TYR A 170 -29.31 -20.14 17.47
C TYR A 170 -27.88 -19.67 17.70
N LEU A 171 -27.68 -18.48 18.26
CA LEU A 171 -26.34 -17.99 18.62
C LEU A 171 -25.68 -18.89 19.68
N ASP A 172 -26.43 -19.32 20.71
CA ASP A 172 -25.94 -20.23 21.74
C ASP A 172 -25.58 -21.61 21.16
N HIS A 173 -26.35 -22.09 20.19
CA HIS A 173 -26.03 -23.33 19.47
C HIS A 173 -24.73 -23.25 18.69
N ILE A 174 -24.49 -22.14 17.96
CA ILE A 174 -23.21 -21.89 17.27
C ILE A 174 -22.05 -21.91 18.28
N LEU A 175 -22.21 -21.26 19.43
CA LEU A 175 -21.21 -21.23 20.49
C LEU A 175 -20.86 -22.63 20.99
N LYS A 176 -21.88 -23.46 21.27
CA LYS A 176 -21.68 -24.83 21.72
C LYS A 176 -20.98 -25.70 20.69
N LEU A 177 -21.38 -25.61 19.41
CA LEU A 177 -20.74 -26.35 18.32
C LEU A 177 -19.28 -25.96 18.09
N THR A 178 -18.96 -24.66 18.18
CA THR A 178 -17.59 -24.17 17.98
C THR A 178 -16.68 -24.54 19.14
N ASN A 179 -17.17 -24.51 20.39
CA ASN A 179 -16.41 -24.91 21.56
C ASN A 179 -16.10 -26.41 21.60
N GLN A 180 -17.01 -27.26 21.11
CA GLN A 180 -16.79 -28.70 20.98
C GLN A 180 -15.76 -29.03 19.92
N LYS A 181 -15.79 -28.36 18.74
CA LYS A 181 -14.79 -28.55 17.68
C LYS A 181 -13.40 -28.07 18.08
N THR A 182 -13.29 -26.99 18.86
CA THR A 182 -12.00 -26.47 19.33
C THR A 182 -11.29 -27.44 20.26
N ARG A 183 -12.04 -28.20 21.09
CA ARG A 183 -11.46 -29.25 21.95
C ARG A 183 -11.06 -30.52 21.19
N ALA A 184 -11.75 -30.83 20.09
CA ALA A 184 -11.49 -32.04 19.29
C ALA A 184 -10.40 -31.85 18.23
N ASN A 185 -10.07 -30.63 17.83
CA ASN A 185 -9.20 -30.29 16.70
C ASN A 185 -7.97 -29.45 17.07
N ALA A 186 -7.50 -29.50 18.31
CA ALA A 186 -6.24 -28.87 18.71
C ALA A 186 -5.06 -29.42 17.85
N ASP A 187 -5.18 -30.61 17.28
CA ASP A 187 -4.16 -31.29 16.47
C ASP A 187 -4.45 -31.33 14.96
N ARG A 188 -5.59 -30.86 14.51
CA ARG A 188 -5.92 -30.74 13.09
C ARG A 188 -6.19 -29.28 12.73
N ILE A 189 -5.15 -28.56 12.35
CA ILE A 189 -5.30 -27.43 11.45
C ILE A 189 -5.94 -28.02 10.19
N GLU A 190 -7.22 -27.76 9.99
CA GLU A 190 -7.88 -28.02 8.72
C GLU A 190 -7.16 -27.12 7.71
N VAL A 191 -6.15 -27.67 7.04
CA VAL A 191 -5.50 -27.03 5.90
C VAL A 191 -6.59 -26.93 4.86
N ILE A 192 -7.27 -25.79 4.88
CA ILE A 192 -8.22 -25.43 3.84
C ILE A 192 -7.40 -25.49 2.57
N GLY A 193 -7.78 -26.42 1.70
CA GLY A 193 -7.06 -26.63 0.46
C GLY A 193 -6.89 -25.27 -0.21
N GLU A 194 -5.65 -24.88 -0.44
CA GLU A 194 -5.23 -23.59 -1.05
C GLU A 194 -5.97 -23.27 -2.36
N LYS A 195 -6.66 -24.26 -2.92
CA LYS A 195 -7.48 -24.17 -4.13
C LYS A 195 -8.77 -23.33 -3.98
N GLN A 196 -9.19 -22.96 -2.77
CA GLN A 196 -10.49 -22.28 -2.57
C GLN A 196 -10.40 -20.74 -2.53
N ILE A 197 -9.20 -20.15 -2.49
CA ILE A 197 -9.04 -18.70 -2.52
C ILE A 197 -8.24 -18.30 -3.74
N GLU A 198 -8.97 -17.90 -4.76
CA GLU A 198 -8.45 -17.50 -6.08
C GLU A 198 -7.31 -16.48 -6.01
N SER A 199 -7.39 -15.50 -5.11
CA SER A 199 -6.37 -14.47 -4.91
C SER A 199 -5.01 -15.03 -4.45
N LEU A 200 -5.00 -16.12 -3.68
CA LEU A 200 -3.77 -16.75 -3.18
C LEU A 200 -3.09 -17.61 -4.23
N THR A 201 -3.88 -18.38 -4.94
CA THR A 201 -3.39 -19.17 -6.08
C THR A 201 -2.76 -18.22 -7.09
N THR A 202 -3.38 -17.07 -7.32
CA THR A 202 -2.87 -16.02 -8.22
C THR A 202 -1.53 -15.45 -7.74
N ILE A 203 -1.36 -15.08 -6.47
CA ILE A 203 -0.09 -14.53 -5.97
C ILE A 203 1.04 -15.55 -6.01
N LYS A 204 0.81 -16.80 -5.61
CA LYS A 204 1.82 -17.86 -5.71
C LYS A 204 2.20 -18.15 -7.17
N SER A 205 1.22 -18.13 -8.06
CA SER A 205 1.43 -18.26 -9.51
C SER A 205 2.26 -17.08 -10.05
N ILE A 206 1.94 -15.85 -9.66
CA ILE A 206 2.73 -14.67 -10.02
C ILE A 206 4.17 -14.81 -9.54
N LEU A 207 4.40 -15.22 -8.29
CA LEU A 207 5.76 -15.40 -7.76
C LEU A 207 6.53 -16.51 -8.48
N ARG A 208 5.87 -17.61 -8.91
CA ARG A 208 6.49 -18.64 -9.76
C ARG A 208 6.90 -18.07 -11.12
N ASN A 209 6.01 -17.33 -11.76
CA ASN A 209 6.25 -16.73 -13.08
C ASN A 209 7.34 -15.64 -13.03
N LEU A 210 7.44 -14.92 -11.91
CA LEU A 210 8.51 -13.95 -11.69
C LEU A 210 9.87 -14.65 -11.54
N GLY A 211 9.92 -15.83 -10.92
CA GLY A 211 11.16 -16.55 -10.69
C GLY A 211 12.18 -15.79 -9.84
N GLU A 212 13.45 -16.12 -10.01
CA GLU A 212 14.61 -15.39 -9.47
C GLU A 212 14.58 -15.08 -7.96
N GLY A 213 14.01 -15.99 -7.17
CA GLY A 213 13.91 -15.78 -5.71
C GLY A 213 12.98 -14.64 -5.31
N SER A 214 11.91 -14.41 -6.08
CA SER A 214 10.89 -13.41 -5.74
C SER A 214 10.03 -13.89 -4.59
N VAL A 215 9.87 -13.04 -3.56
CA VAL A 215 9.01 -13.28 -2.41
C VAL A 215 8.18 -12.04 -2.11
N LEU A 216 7.01 -12.22 -1.50
CA LEU A 216 6.16 -11.11 -1.05
C LEU A 216 6.13 -11.06 0.47
N LEU A 217 6.52 -9.93 1.02
CA LEU A 217 6.41 -9.59 2.43
C LEU A 217 5.25 -8.64 2.64
N HIS A 218 4.25 -9.08 3.38
CA HIS A 218 3.09 -8.27 3.75
C HIS A 218 3.20 -7.90 5.23
N TYR A 219 3.17 -6.60 5.51
CA TYR A 219 3.27 -6.05 6.85
C TYR A 219 1.91 -5.59 7.36
N MET A 220 1.66 -5.79 8.66
CA MET A 220 0.48 -5.25 9.34
C MET A 220 0.86 -4.77 10.74
N ILE A 221 0.67 -3.48 10.99
CA ILE A 221 0.90 -2.85 12.29
C ILE A 221 -0.39 -2.95 13.11
N THR A 222 -0.28 -3.50 14.31
CA THR A 222 -1.36 -3.52 15.31
C THR A 222 -0.93 -2.78 16.58
N ASP A 223 -1.82 -2.66 17.56
CA ASP A 223 -1.48 -1.97 18.83
C ASP A 223 -0.34 -2.62 19.60
N LYS A 224 -0.13 -3.94 19.43
CA LYS A 224 0.82 -4.72 20.25
C LYS A 224 1.90 -5.44 19.44
N ARG A 225 1.74 -5.58 18.13
CA ARG A 225 2.62 -6.40 17.28
C ARG A 225 2.72 -5.84 15.88
N LEU A 226 3.87 -6.06 15.28
CA LEU A 226 4.07 -5.99 13.84
C LEU A 226 4.00 -7.42 13.29
N TYR A 227 3.01 -7.74 12.48
CA TYR A 227 2.93 -9.01 11.77
C TYR A 227 3.61 -8.92 10.42
N ILE A 228 4.31 -10.00 10.05
CA ILE A 228 5.05 -10.15 8.81
C ILE A 228 4.60 -11.46 8.16
N ILE A 229 3.93 -11.37 7.01
CA ILE A 229 3.49 -12.54 6.25
C ILE A 229 4.41 -12.69 5.05
N LEU A 230 5.30 -13.67 5.09
CA LEU A 230 6.15 -14.03 3.97
C LEU A 230 5.40 -15.03 3.08
N THR A 231 5.21 -14.66 1.82
CA THR A 231 4.67 -15.54 0.78
C THR A 231 5.78 -15.85 -0.22
N THR A 232 6.03 -17.13 -0.42
CA THR A 232 6.93 -17.68 -1.43
C THR A 232 6.10 -18.36 -2.52
N PRO A 233 6.68 -18.80 -3.64
CA PRO A 233 5.98 -19.62 -4.62
C PRO A 233 5.29 -20.87 -4.04
N ASN A 234 5.86 -21.43 -2.97
CA ASN A 234 5.44 -22.72 -2.43
C ASN A 234 4.83 -22.67 -1.04
N SER A 235 5.12 -21.62 -0.24
CA SER A 235 4.73 -21.57 1.17
C SER A 235 4.27 -20.17 1.60
N GLN A 236 3.61 -20.15 2.74
CA GLN A 236 3.35 -18.92 3.49
C GLN A 236 3.78 -19.10 4.94
N ILE A 237 4.45 -18.10 5.48
CA ILE A 237 5.01 -18.12 6.83
C ILE A 237 4.61 -16.82 7.51
N VAL A 238 4.19 -16.90 8.77
CA VAL A 238 3.90 -15.73 9.59
C VAL A 238 4.94 -15.60 10.68
N ARG A 239 5.46 -14.40 10.82
CA ARG A 239 6.31 -13.98 11.92
C ARG A 239 5.73 -12.71 12.53
N PHE A 240 6.17 -12.35 13.72
CA PHE A 240 5.79 -11.09 14.32
C PHE A 240 6.91 -10.57 15.25
N SER A 241 6.93 -9.26 15.40
CA SER A 241 7.71 -8.57 16.42
C SER A 241 6.78 -7.98 17.46
N ILE A 242 7.16 -8.11 18.74
CA ILE A 242 6.39 -7.55 19.85
C ILE A 242 6.82 -6.09 20.01
N ILE A 243 5.94 -5.19 19.59
CA ILE A 243 6.15 -3.74 19.72
C ILE A 243 4.81 -3.04 19.72
N LYS A 244 4.66 -2.02 20.56
CA LYS A 244 3.47 -1.16 20.54
C LYS A 244 3.48 -0.33 19.25
N GLY A 245 2.34 -0.31 18.52
CA GLY A 245 2.22 0.39 17.23
C GLY A 245 2.65 1.86 17.30
N LYS A 246 2.29 2.60 18.37
CA LYS A 246 2.76 3.99 18.56
C LYS A 246 4.29 4.09 18.67
N ALA A 247 4.93 3.22 19.44
CA ALA A 247 6.38 3.20 19.59
C ALA A 247 7.08 2.81 18.28
N PHE A 248 6.49 1.88 17.53
CA PHE A 248 6.99 1.49 16.22
C PHE A 248 6.94 2.66 15.22
N ASN A 249 5.82 3.37 15.17
CA ASN A 249 5.68 4.55 14.32
C ASN A 249 6.69 5.65 14.68
N GLN A 250 6.95 5.88 15.97
CA GLN A 250 7.98 6.82 16.42
C GLN A 250 9.38 6.44 15.92
N LYS A 251 9.75 5.14 15.96
CA LYS A 251 11.03 4.66 15.40
C LYS A 251 11.13 4.85 13.89
N ILE A 252 10.02 4.64 13.15
CA ILE A 252 9.97 4.90 11.71
C ILE A 252 10.26 6.36 11.41
N PHE A 253 9.58 7.28 12.09
CA PHE A 253 9.81 8.71 11.88
C PHE A 253 11.20 9.16 12.32
N ALA A 254 11.74 8.60 13.41
CA ALA A 254 13.11 8.86 13.83
C ALA A 254 14.14 8.44 12.76
N LEU A 255 14.00 7.23 12.19
CA LEU A 255 14.86 6.80 11.09
C LEU A 255 14.70 7.70 9.87
N ARG A 256 13.45 8.03 9.48
CA ARG A 256 13.22 8.94 8.36
C ARG A 256 13.93 10.28 8.55
N ASN A 257 13.85 10.87 9.74
CA ASN A 257 14.54 12.13 10.06
C ASN A 257 16.07 11.97 9.95
N ALA A 258 16.62 10.85 10.41
CA ALA A 258 18.05 10.57 10.25
C ALA A 258 18.46 10.37 8.79
N LEU A 259 17.63 9.70 7.99
CA LEU A 259 17.87 9.51 6.54
C LEU A 259 17.84 10.83 5.76
N THR A 260 17.01 11.78 6.19
CA THR A 260 16.89 13.10 5.52
C THR A 260 17.89 14.14 6.03
N ASN A 261 18.67 13.83 7.06
CA ASN A 261 19.72 14.70 7.62
C ASN A 261 21.10 14.09 7.37
N THR A 262 21.84 14.60 6.39
CA THR A 262 23.16 14.09 6.00
C THR A 262 24.25 14.17 7.09
N LYS A 263 23.98 14.87 8.21
CA LYS A 263 24.88 14.97 9.36
C LYS A 263 24.69 13.84 10.37
N THR A 264 23.54 13.17 10.35
CA THR A 264 23.16 12.12 11.33
C THR A 264 23.50 10.75 10.77
N ASP A 265 24.09 9.86 11.58
CA ASP A 265 24.26 8.47 11.17
C ASP A 265 22.94 7.68 11.31
N PRO A 266 22.32 7.24 10.22
CA PRO A 266 21.05 6.53 10.28
C PRO A 266 21.21 5.05 10.66
N ARG A 267 22.41 4.46 10.60
CA ARG A 267 22.66 3.02 10.79
C ARG A 267 22.15 2.45 12.11
N PRO A 268 22.31 3.12 13.28
CA PRO A 268 21.74 2.59 14.52
C PRO A 268 20.23 2.42 14.47
N LEU A 269 19.50 3.44 14.00
CA LEU A 269 18.04 3.40 13.85
C LEU A 269 17.59 2.43 12.74
N ALA A 270 18.37 2.35 11.66
CA ALA A 270 18.14 1.41 10.57
C ALA A 270 18.30 -0.05 11.03
N LYS A 271 19.26 -0.31 11.94
CA LYS A 271 19.45 -1.62 12.59
C LYS A 271 18.26 -1.98 13.47
N GLU A 272 17.82 -1.07 14.32
CA GLU A 272 16.66 -1.30 15.17
C GLU A 272 15.41 -1.68 14.36
N LEU A 273 15.18 -0.99 13.24
CA LEU A 273 14.04 -1.29 12.36
C LEU A 273 14.26 -2.57 11.55
N TYR A 274 15.49 -2.87 11.14
CA TYR A 274 15.81 -4.18 10.55
C TYR A 274 15.46 -5.32 11.50
N ASP A 275 15.83 -5.21 12.76
CA ASP A 275 15.57 -6.23 13.78
C ASP A 275 14.06 -6.47 14.00
N LEU A 276 13.25 -5.44 13.83
CA LEU A 276 11.80 -5.54 13.95
C LEU A 276 11.11 -6.02 12.67
N THR A 277 11.67 -5.75 11.49
CA THR A 277 10.98 -5.93 10.20
C THR A 277 11.50 -7.10 9.37
N LEU A 278 12.81 -7.29 9.27
CA LEU A 278 13.41 -8.31 8.40
C LEU A 278 14.09 -9.44 9.17
N ALA A 279 14.71 -9.16 10.33
CA ALA A 279 15.36 -10.20 11.14
C ALA A 279 14.42 -11.38 11.50
N PRO A 280 13.12 -11.17 11.82
CA PRO A 280 12.22 -12.28 12.12
C PRO A 280 12.05 -13.28 10.98
N VAL A 281 12.25 -12.84 9.73
CA VAL A 281 12.11 -13.67 8.51
C VAL A 281 13.46 -13.95 7.84
N ALA A 282 14.58 -13.48 8.37
CA ALA A 282 15.89 -13.58 7.73
C ALA A 282 16.30 -15.02 7.40
N LYS A 283 16.05 -15.96 8.35
CA LYS A 283 16.29 -17.38 8.12
C LYS A 283 15.43 -17.93 6.98
N ASP A 284 14.15 -17.56 6.96
CA ASP A 284 13.20 -17.99 5.94
C ASP A 284 13.60 -17.44 4.56
N LEU A 285 14.02 -16.16 4.48
CA LEU A 285 14.52 -15.54 3.25
C LEU A 285 15.77 -16.25 2.72
N LYS A 286 16.71 -16.61 3.59
CA LYS A 286 17.91 -17.37 3.22
C LYS A 286 17.55 -18.76 2.72
N THR A 287 16.69 -19.49 3.41
CA THR A 287 16.25 -20.83 3.03
C THR A 287 15.55 -20.84 1.67
N THR A 288 14.78 -19.81 1.36
CA THR A 288 14.08 -19.69 0.08
C THR A 288 14.93 -19.05 -1.02
N GLN A 289 16.21 -18.78 -0.74
CA GLN A 289 17.13 -18.11 -1.67
C GLN A 289 16.53 -16.82 -2.24
N ALA A 290 15.84 -16.04 -1.40
CA ALA A 290 15.22 -14.80 -1.80
C ALA A 290 16.24 -13.83 -2.38
N LYS A 291 15.91 -13.17 -3.50
CA LYS A 291 16.70 -12.13 -4.16
C LYS A 291 15.90 -10.85 -4.33
N THR A 292 14.59 -10.95 -4.51
CA THR A 292 13.69 -9.82 -4.69
C THR A 292 12.63 -9.82 -3.60
N LEU A 293 12.61 -8.78 -2.79
CA LEU A 293 11.61 -8.54 -1.76
C LEU A 293 10.52 -7.62 -2.31
N MET A 294 9.37 -8.19 -2.62
CA MET A 294 8.17 -7.42 -2.92
C MET A 294 7.52 -7.04 -1.59
N LEU A 295 7.26 -5.76 -1.37
CA LEU A 295 6.90 -5.20 -0.07
C LEU A 295 5.48 -4.62 -0.12
N SER A 296 4.55 -5.21 0.60
CA SER A 296 3.21 -4.66 0.86
C SER A 296 3.21 -4.03 2.25
N LEU A 297 3.36 -2.72 2.29
CA LEU A 297 3.63 -1.97 3.52
C LEU A 297 2.34 -1.42 4.15
N ASP A 298 2.28 -1.35 5.48
CA ASP A 298 1.19 -0.78 6.26
C ASP A 298 1.62 0.52 6.95
N GLY A 299 0.74 1.51 6.90
CA GLY A 299 0.91 2.78 7.62
C GLY A 299 2.25 3.48 7.31
N PRO A 300 2.93 4.01 8.34
CA PRO A 300 4.18 4.76 8.17
C PRO A 300 5.36 3.98 7.59
N LEU A 301 5.31 2.63 7.52
CA LEU A 301 6.35 1.86 6.85
C LEU A 301 6.56 2.27 5.40
N ARG A 302 5.54 2.83 4.75
CA ARG A 302 5.61 3.35 3.38
C ARG A 302 6.60 4.50 3.21
N TYR A 303 6.95 5.20 4.30
CA TYR A 303 7.95 6.27 4.29
C TYR A 303 9.40 5.78 4.35
N LEU A 304 9.61 4.47 4.49
CA LEU A 304 10.95 3.89 4.61
C LEU A 304 11.39 3.20 3.31
N PRO A 305 12.52 3.57 2.74
CA PRO A 305 13.17 2.77 1.74
C PRO A 305 13.80 1.54 2.41
N PHE A 306 13.20 0.39 2.26
CA PHE A 306 13.67 -0.85 2.91
C PHE A 306 15.11 -1.21 2.53
N GLY A 307 15.58 -0.75 1.36
CA GLY A 307 16.99 -0.91 0.97
C GLY A 307 17.98 -0.24 1.92
N SER A 308 17.56 0.80 2.67
CA SER A 308 18.39 1.52 3.65
C SER A 308 18.38 0.91 5.07
N LEU A 309 17.60 -0.13 5.32
CA LEU A 309 17.70 -0.87 6.58
C LEU A 309 19.07 -1.55 6.68
N TYR A 310 19.60 -1.65 7.90
CA TYR A 310 20.97 -2.09 8.15
C TYR A 310 20.97 -3.31 9.09
N ASP A 311 21.62 -4.40 8.69
CA ASP A 311 21.62 -5.65 9.48
C ASP A 311 22.69 -5.69 10.59
N GLY A 312 23.51 -4.65 10.67
CA GLY A 312 24.67 -4.54 11.55
C GLY A 312 26.01 -4.62 10.78
N HIS A 313 25.98 -5.08 9.53
CA HIS A 313 27.13 -5.24 8.67
C HIS A 313 26.96 -4.52 7.31
N ALA A 314 25.78 -4.66 6.71
CA ALA A 314 25.48 -4.14 5.38
C ALA A 314 24.05 -3.59 5.28
N TYR A 315 23.81 -2.72 4.32
CA TYR A 315 22.48 -2.28 3.98
C TYR A 315 21.71 -3.39 3.24
N VAL A 316 20.40 -3.46 3.43
CA VAL A 316 19.52 -4.44 2.77
C VAL A 316 19.67 -4.39 1.24
N ALA A 317 19.88 -3.21 0.66
CA ALA A 317 20.13 -3.04 -0.78
C ALA A 317 21.37 -3.82 -1.26
N GLU A 318 22.34 -4.13 -0.40
CA GLU A 318 23.53 -4.90 -0.79
C GLU A 318 23.19 -6.38 -1.03
N SER A 319 22.14 -6.91 -0.38
CA SER A 319 21.73 -8.32 -0.49
C SER A 319 20.48 -8.52 -1.33
N TYR A 320 19.55 -7.57 -1.34
CA TYR A 320 18.21 -7.75 -1.93
C TYR A 320 17.82 -6.59 -2.84
N ARG A 321 17.08 -6.92 -3.90
CA ARG A 321 16.25 -5.97 -4.63
C ARG A 321 14.99 -5.70 -3.82
N THR A 322 14.60 -4.46 -3.63
CA THR A 322 13.38 -4.07 -2.93
C THR A 322 12.40 -3.42 -3.91
N VAL A 323 11.15 -3.88 -3.90
CA VAL A 323 10.10 -3.38 -4.80
C VAL A 323 8.82 -3.23 -4.00
N MET A 324 8.17 -2.08 -4.06
CA MET A 324 6.86 -1.92 -3.45
C MET A 324 5.79 -2.64 -4.28
N TYR A 325 5.02 -3.47 -3.61
CA TYR A 325 3.89 -4.18 -4.20
C TYR A 325 2.62 -3.37 -4.00
N ALA A 326 2.03 -2.90 -5.09
CA ALA A 326 0.71 -2.29 -5.10
C ALA A 326 -0.32 -3.31 -5.61
N GLU A 327 -1.42 -3.51 -4.87
CA GLU A 327 -2.46 -4.48 -5.26
C GLU A 327 -3.07 -4.16 -6.63
N VAL A 328 -3.19 -2.88 -6.96
CA VAL A 328 -3.65 -2.39 -8.28
C VAL A 328 -2.76 -2.85 -9.45
N ALA A 329 -1.49 -3.15 -9.19
CA ALA A 329 -0.53 -3.64 -10.18
C ALA A 329 -0.45 -5.17 -10.27
N ARG A 330 -1.23 -5.91 -9.47
CA ARG A 330 -1.15 -7.37 -9.34
C ARG A 330 -1.08 -8.09 -10.68
N ASP A 331 -1.99 -7.76 -11.58
CA ASP A 331 -2.10 -8.41 -12.90
C ASP A 331 -0.99 -7.97 -13.87
N LYS A 332 -0.29 -6.87 -13.58
CA LYS A 332 0.78 -6.30 -14.41
C LYS A 332 2.19 -6.69 -13.94
N VAL A 333 2.34 -7.11 -12.68
CA VAL A 333 3.65 -7.34 -12.05
C VAL A 333 4.51 -8.35 -12.81
N ALA A 334 3.91 -9.38 -13.38
CA ALA A 334 4.61 -10.43 -14.12
C ALA A 334 4.60 -10.26 -15.64
N LEU A 335 3.99 -9.18 -16.17
CA LEU A 335 3.95 -8.96 -17.61
C LEU A 335 5.36 -8.69 -18.16
N PRO A 336 5.76 -9.31 -19.28
CA PRO A 336 7.03 -9.02 -19.91
C PRO A 336 7.01 -7.62 -20.54
N SER A 337 8.18 -6.97 -20.58
CA SER A 337 8.36 -5.77 -21.40
C SER A 337 8.46 -6.21 -22.87
N LYS A 338 7.56 -5.69 -23.72
CA LYS A 338 7.51 -6.04 -25.14
C LYS A 338 8.13 -4.97 -26.05
N GLN A 339 8.46 -3.81 -25.51
CA GLN A 339 8.86 -2.65 -26.30
C GLN A 339 10.32 -2.26 -26.08
N GLN A 340 10.96 -1.81 -27.15
CA GLN A 340 12.22 -1.06 -27.03
C GLN A 340 11.91 0.27 -26.34
N TRP A 341 12.75 0.65 -25.39
CA TRP A 341 12.58 1.89 -24.66
C TRP A 341 12.85 3.10 -25.55
N LYS A 342 11.87 3.99 -25.59
CA LYS A 342 11.96 5.38 -26.03
C LYS A 342 11.50 6.24 -24.87
N VAL A 343 12.14 7.37 -24.63
CA VAL A 343 11.94 8.17 -23.42
C VAL A 343 11.30 9.51 -23.76
N ALA A 344 10.14 9.80 -23.17
CA ALA A 344 9.62 11.15 -23.02
C ALA A 344 10.24 11.76 -21.76
N ALA A 345 11.21 12.64 -21.92
CA ALA A 345 11.89 13.33 -20.82
C ALA A 345 11.31 14.74 -20.65
N LEU A 346 10.64 14.97 -19.52
CA LEU A 346 9.87 16.18 -19.24
C LEU A 346 10.44 16.86 -18.01
N GLY A 347 10.71 18.17 -18.06
CA GLY A 347 11.35 18.80 -16.92
C GLY A 347 11.12 20.30 -16.76
N VAL A 348 11.28 20.75 -15.53
CA VAL A 348 11.24 22.16 -15.11
C VAL A 348 12.56 22.50 -14.43
N SER A 349 13.38 23.36 -15.03
CA SER A 349 14.64 23.82 -14.46
C SER A 349 14.58 25.26 -13.95
N ASP A 350 13.72 26.08 -14.56
CA ASP A 350 13.63 27.50 -14.26
C ASP A 350 12.83 27.74 -12.99
N LYS A 351 13.07 28.90 -12.38
CA LYS A 351 12.24 29.35 -11.26
C LYS A 351 10.83 29.70 -11.78
N VAL A 352 9.82 28.97 -11.32
CA VAL A 352 8.42 29.23 -11.70
C VAL A 352 7.77 30.24 -10.77
N SER A 353 8.03 30.14 -9.46
CA SER A 353 7.53 31.07 -8.44
C SER A 353 8.43 31.08 -7.20
N ALA A 354 8.08 31.87 -6.19
CA ALA A 354 8.80 31.86 -4.91
C ALA A 354 8.72 30.49 -4.19
N ASP A 355 7.61 29.77 -4.37
CA ASP A 355 7.37 28.46 -3.73
C ASP A 355 8.09 27.30 -4.41
N PHE A 356 8.58 27.50 -5.65
CA PHE A 356 9.23 26.46 -6.45
C PHE A 356 10.61 26.92 -6.88
N PRO A 357 11.67 26.55 -6.11
CA PRO A 357 13.03 26.93 -6.43
C PRO A 357 13.48 26.31 -7.76
N PRO A 358 14.49 26.89 -8.44
CA PRO A 358 15.02 26.32 -9.68
C PRO A 358 15.66 24.96 -9.42
N LEU A 359 15.62 24.10 -10.45
CA LEU A 359 16.25 22.78 -10.50
C LEU A 359 17.33 22.77 -11.59
N PRO A 360 18.53 23.36 -11.35
CA PRO A 360 19.50 23.66 -12.41
C PRO A 360 20.11 22.44 -13.07
N ASN A 361 20.11 21.25 -12.45
CA ASN A 361 20.65 20.04 -13.05
C ASN A 361 19.62 19.22 -13.87
N VAL A 362 18.35 19.59 -13.88
CA VAL A 362 17.31 18.93 -14.69
C VAL A 362 17.69 18.87 -16.18
N PRO A 363 18.16 19.93 -16.83
CA PRO A 363 18.59 19.82 -18.22
C PRO A 363 19.70 18.78 -18.43
N ALA A 364 20.70 18.73 -17.55
CA ALA A 364 21.80 17.76 -17.63
C ALA A 364 21.28 16.33 -17.41
N GLU A 365 20.34 16.12 -16.47
CA GLU A 365 19.67 14.84 -16.22
C GLU A 365 18.94 14.35 -17.48
N LEU A 366 18.09 15.18 -18.10
CA LEU A 366 17.30 14.80 -19.26
C LEU A 366 18.18 14.52 -20.49
N HIS A 367 19.18 15.34 -20.73
CA HIS A 367 20.16 15.13 -21.83
C HIS A 367 21.05 13.91 -21.61
N ALA A 368 21.34 13.52 -20.37
CA ALA A 368 22.06 12.28 -20.09
C ALA A 368 21.22 11.01 -20.39
N ILE A 369 19.89 11.12 -20.39
CA ILE A 369 18.96 10.02 -20.63
C ILE A 369 18.58 9.92 -22.12
N VAL A 370 18.21 11.03 -22.73
CA VAL A 370 17.74 11.07 -24.12
C VAL A 370 18.89 11.31 -25.09
N LYS A 371 18.98 10.43 -26.07
CA LYS A 371 20.07 10.44 -27.08
C LYS A 371 19.97 11.67 -27.99
N SER A 372 21.10 12.37 -28.12
CA SER A 372 21.33 13.49 -29.00
C SER A 372 22.77 13.44 -29.55
N ASP A 373 23.14 14.39 -30.37
CA ASP A 373 24.52 14.50 -30.90
C ASP A 373 25.58 14.63 -29.78
N ASN A 374 25.18 15.14 -28.62
CA ASN A 374 26.06 15.37 -27.47
C ASN A 374 26.03 14.21 -26.43
N GLY A 375 25.43 13.08 -26.75
CA GLY A 375 25.36 11.93 -25.84
C GLY A 375 23.93 11.44 -25.58
N GLY A 376 23.70 10.90 -24.39
CA GLY A 376 22.43 10.27 -23.98
C GLY A 376 22.38 8.77 -24.27
N ILE A 377 21.35 8.09 -23.78
CA ILE A 377 21.29 6.62 -23.73
C ILE A 377 20.17 6.08 -24.64
N TYR A 378 18.97 6.60 -24.51
CA TYR A 378 17.79 6.12 -25.22
C TYR A 378 17.29 7.10 -26.27
N PRO A 379 16.77 6.65 -27.41
CA PRO A 379 16.02 7.52 -28.31
C PRO A 379 14.81 8.10 -27.58
N GLY A 380 14.41 9.31 -27.95
CA GLY A 380 13.26 9.96 -27.30
C GLY A 380 13.14 11.44 -27.58
N GLU A 381 12.39 12.10 -26.73
CA GLU A 381 12.09 13.53 -26.84
C GLU A 381 12.27 14.22 -25.49
N ILE A 382 12.82 15.45 -25.53
CA ILE A 382 12.93 16.31 -24.34
C ILE A 382 11.93 17.46 -24.48
N ARG A 383 11.17 17.72 -23.40
CA ARG A 383 10.35 18.90 -23.22
C ARG A 383 10.74 19.59 -21.92
N LEU A 384 11.38 20.74 -22.04
CA LEU A 384 11.96 21.47 -20.92
C LEU A 384 11.26 22.83 -20.76
N ASN A 385 11.02 23.23 -19.53
CA ASN A 385 10.45 24.53 -19.16
C ASN A 385 9.17 24.84 -19.95
N LYS A 386 9.03 25.98 -20.59
CA LYS A 386 7.82 26.40 -21.33
C LYS A 386 7.33 25.38 -22.37
N ASN A 387 8.18 24.45 -22.79
CA ASN A 387 7.81 23.38 -23.72
C ASN A 387 7.20 22.14 -22.99
N PHE A 388 7.23 22.11 -21.67
CA PHE A 388 6.59 21.08 -20.87
C PHE A 388 5.21 21.57 -20.43
N THR A 389 4.20 21.29 -21.22
CA THR A 389 2.79 21.62 -21.00
C THR A 389 1.96 20.34 -20.94
N GLU A 390 0.71 20.42 -20.49
CA GLU A 390 -0.24 19.28 -20.48
C GLU A 390 -0.38 18.66 -21.87
N LYS A 391 -0.49 19.50 -22.92
CA LYS A 391 -0.56 19.06 -24.31
C LYS A 391 0.67 18.26 -24.73
N THR A 392 1.87 18.82 -24.52
CA THR A 392 3.11 18.14 -24.92
C THR A 392 3.39 16.90 -24.09
N MET A 393 2.99 16.87 -22.81
CA MET A 393 3.02 15.67 -21.99
C MET A 393 2.16 14.56 -22.59
N THR A 394 0.91 14.86 -22.96
CA THR A 394 0.00 13.88 -23.60
C THR A 394 0.60 13.34 -24.90
N GLU A 395 1.05 14.23 -25.79
CA GLU A 395 1.60 13.85 -27.09
C GLU A 395 2.86 12.98 -26.98
N THR A 396 3.77 13.31 -26.06
CA THR A 396 5.02 12.58 -25.92
C THR A 396 4.84 11.27 -25.14
N SER A 397 4.02 11.24 -24.10
CA SER A 397 3.80 10.01 -23.29
C SER A 397 3.08 8.91 -24.07
N THR A 398 2.24 9.24 -25.04
CA THR A 398 1.57 8.25 -25.89
C THR A 398 2.50 7.61 -26.93
N ARG A 399 3.58 8.29 -27.30
CA ARG A 399 4.57 7.80 -28.31
C ARG A 399 5.79 7.11 -27.67
N ASN A 400 6.01 7.35 -26.39
CA ASN A 400 7.21 6.86 -25.71
C ASN A 400 6.80 6.00 -24.49
N PRO A 401 7.19 4.72 -24.45
CA PRO A 401 6.79 3.82 -23.36
C PRO A 401 7.47 4.13 -22.02
N VAL A 402 8.49 4.97 -22.00
CA VAL A 402 9.12 5.44 -20.77
C VAL A 402 8.88 6.92 -20.63
N VAL A 403 8.31 7.33 -19.51
CA VAL A 403 8.07 8.73 -19.18
C VAL A 403 8.95 9.10 -17.98
N HIS A 404 9.83 10.06 -18.16
CA HIS A 404 10.70 10.57 -17.10
C HIS A 404 10.37 12.04 -16.83
N ILE A 405 9.91 12.34 -15.62
CA ILE A 405 9.48 13.67 -15.20
C ILE A 405 10.40 14.17 -14.09
N ALA A 406 11.12 15.24 -14.37
CA ALA A 406 11.97 15.96 -13.42
C ALA A 406 11.36 17.35 -13.16
N SER A 407 10.51 17.45 -12.14
CA SER A 407 9.77 18.66 -11.80
C SER A 407 9.33 18.64 -10.34
N HIS A 408 8.68 19.71 -9.87
CA HIS A 408 8.07 19.75 -8.55
C HIS A 408 6.73 18.99 -8.55
N PHE A 409 6.57 18.10 -7.57
CA PHE A 409 5.31 17.45 -7.28
C PHE A 409 4.93 17.77 -5.83
N ARG A 410 3.86 18.54 -5.62
CA ARG A 410 3.35 18.83 -4.28
C ARG A 410 2.20 17.92 -3.95
N PHE A 411 2.35 17.18 -2.86
CA PHE A 411 1.28 16.38 -2.30
C PHE A 411 0.64 17.09 -1.11
N VAL A 412 -0.68 17.32 -1.16
CA VAL A 412 -1.47 17.87 -0.05
C VAL A 412 -2.42 16.78 0.45
N PRO A 413 -2.17 16.25 1.66
CA PRO A 413 -2.98 15.16 2.17
C PRO A 413 -4.45 15.47 2.19
N GLY A 414 -5.16 14.56 1.61
CA GLY A 414 -6.60 14.59 1.61
C GLY A 414 -7.20 15.49 0.54
N THR A 415 -6.45 16.06 -0.44
CA THR A 415 -7.01 16.75 -1.60
C THR A 415 -6.27 16.34 -2.87
N ASP A 416 -6.99 15.63 -3.76
CA ASP A 416 -6.54 15.32 -5.11
C ASP A 416 -6.53 16.56 -6.02
N ARG A 417 -7.26 17.63 -5.67
CA ARG A 417 -7.26 18.91 -6.39
C ARG A 417 -6.09 19.81 -5.99
N ASP A 418 -5.64 19.75 -4.74
CA ASP A 418 -4.55 20.58 -4.23
C ASP A 418 -3.18 19.89 -4.34
N SER A 419 -3.20 18.56 -4.58
CA SER A 419 -2.02 17.78 -4.96
C SER A 419 -1.80 17.90 -6.46
N PHE A 420 -0.60 18.28 -6.88
CA PHE A 420 -0.35 18.58 -8.30
C PHE A 420 1.10 18.35 -8.73
N LEU A 421 1.26 18.10 -10.01
CA LEU A 421 2.52 18.19 -10.74
C LEU A 421 2.65 19.60 -11.31
N LEU A 422 3.80 20.25 -11.10
CA LEU A 422 4.11 21.55 -11.69
C LEU A 422 4.55 21.33 -13.14
N LEU A 423 3.91 22.01 -14.09
CA LEU A 423 4.34 22.03 -15.49
C LEU A 423 5.25 23.22 -15.77
N GLY A 424 5.96 23.17 -16.88
CA GLY A 424 6.97 24.16 -17.23
C GLY A 424 6.42 25.50 -17.70
N ASP A 425 5.14 25.56 -18.05
CA ASP A 425 4.41 26.80 -18.32
C ASP A 425 3.87 27.47 -17.04
N GLY A 426 4.14 26.89 -15.87
CA GLY A 426 3.67 27.36 -14.58
C GLY A 426 2.29 26.83 -14.17
N SER A 427 1.63 26.08 -15.03
CA SER A 427 0.34 25.45 -14.70
C SER A 427 0.52 24.29 -13.73
N LYS A 428 -0.53 23.98 -12.97
CA LYS A 428 -0.58 22.92 -11.97
C LYS A 428 -1.51 21.84 -12.44
N LEU A 429 -0.97 20.67 -12.78
CA LEU A 429 -1.75 19.50 -13.17
C LEU A 429 -2.12 18.71 -11.91
N SER A 430 -3.36 18.86 -11.46
CA SER A 430 -3.84 18.21 -10.23
C SER A 430 -3.92 16.68 -10.36
N LEU A 431 -3.89 15.96 -9.23
CA LEU A 431 -4.11 14.51 -9.24
C LEU A 431 -5.47 14.12 -9.82
N ASP A 432 -6.50 14.95 -9.65
CA ASP A 432 -7.82 14.74 -10.24
C ASP A 432 -7.77 14.83 -11.78
N GLN A 433 -7.05 15.80 -12.33
CA GLN A 433 -6.81 15.92 -13.77
C GLN A 433 -5.94 14.77 -14.28
N LEU A 434 -4.84 14.44 -13.59
CA LEU A 434 -3.99 13.29 -13.91
C LEU A 434 -4.81 11.99 -13.99
N ARG A 435 -5.75 11.78 -13.07
CA ARG A 435 -6.60 10.59 -13.05
C ARG A 435 -7.56 10.51 -14.23
N LYS A 436 -8.10 11.65 -14.67
CA LYS A 436 -9.10 11.73 -15.77
C LYS A 436 -8.45 11.66 -17.15
N ALA A 437 -7.20 12.05 -17.24
CA ALA A 437 -6.43 11.98 -18.46
C ALA A 437 -5.87 10.56 -18.73
N SER A 438 -5.38 10.33 -19.93
CA SER A 438 -4.85 9.04 -20.37
C SER A 438 -3.35 9.13 -20.69
N PHE A 439 -2.57 9.71 -19.77
CA PHE A 439 -1.14 9.96 -20.02
C PHE A 439 -0.28 8.69 -20.07
N PHE A 440 -0.66 7.60 -19.38
CA PHE A 440 0.25 6.48 -19.09
C PHE A 440 -0.26 5.12 -19.59
N GLN A 441 -1.13 5.10 -20.64
CA GLN A 441 -1.81 3.88 -21.08
C GLN A 441 -0.88 2.73 -21.48
N GLU A 442 0.24 3.02 -22.10
CA GLU A 442 1.22 2.03 -22.59
C GLU A 442 2.58 2.15 -21.90
N SER A 443 2.63 2.86 -20.76
CA SER A 443 3.91 3.13 -20.10
C SER A 443 4.51 1.89 -19.46
N GLU A 444 5.71 1.53 -19.87
CA GLU A 444 6.55 0.51 -19.21
C GLU A 444 7.11 1.00 -17.87
N LEU A 445 7.48 2.29 -17.84
CA LEU A 445 8.03 2.95 -16.67
C LEU A 445 7.65 4.43 -16.65
N LEU A 446 7.12 4.87 -15.52
CA LEU A 446 7.03 6.28 -15.16
C LEU A 446 8.07 6.57 -14.06
N THR A 447 8.96 7.53 -14.29
CA THR A 447 9.91 8.04 -13.29
C THR A 447 9.50 9.43 -12.85
N LEU A 448 9.36 9.63 -11.54
CA LEU A 448 9.19 10.94 -10.91
C LEU A 448 10.44 11.27 -10.11
N SER A 449 11.26 12.14 -10.67
CA SER A 449 12.56 12.53 -10.12
C SER A 449 12.50 13.68 -9.11
N ALA A 450 11.31 14.17 -8.77
CA ALA A 450 11.14 15.24 -7.80
C ALA A 450 9.80 15.06 -7.04
N CYS A 451 9.87 14.68 -5.79
CA CYS A 451 8.69 14.61 -4.91
C CYS A 451 8.93 15.42 -3.64
N GLU A 452 8.25 16.54 -3.50
CA GLU A 452 7.97 17.10 -2.19
C GLU A 452 6.81 16.29 -1.58
N THR A 453 7.08 15.10 -1.08
CA THR A 453 6.15 14.47 -0.16
C THR A 453 6.21 15.27 1.15
N ALA A 454 5.53 16.42 1.19
CA ALA A 454 5.21 17.04 2.45
C ALA A 454 4.59 15.94 3.33
N MET A 455 5.13 15.71 4.53
CA MET A 455 4.53 14.78 5.48
C MET A 455 3.13 15.30 5.80
N GLY A 456 2.18 14.80 5.03
CA GLY A 456 0.81 15.19 5.23
C GLY A 456 0.29 14.61 6.51
N GLY A 457 -0.47 15.40 7.23
CA GLY A 457 -0.95 15.22 8.60
C GLY A 457 -1.67 13.92 8.98
N THR A 458 -1.66 12.88 8.13
CA THR A 458 -2.22 11.57 8.48
C THR A 458 -1.15 10.57 8.91
N GLY A 459 0.14 10.76 8.53
CA GLY A 459 1.24 9.86 8.86
C GLY A 459 1.08 8.41 8.38
N LYS A 460 0.17 8.16 7.41
CA LYS A 460 -0.14 6.80 6.92
C LYS A 460 0.62 6.41 5.64
N GLY A 461 1.30 7.35 4.95
CA GLY A 461 2.07 7.09 3.73
C GLY A 461 1.23 6.65 2.52
N VAL A 462 -0.09 6.82 2.56
CA VAL A 462 -1.01 6.41 1.48
C VAL A 462 -0.75 7.21 0.20
N GLU A 463 -0.26 8.43 0.33
CA GLU A 463 0.13 9.31 -0.76
C GLU A 463 1.24 8.75 -1.65
N ILE A 464 2.18 8.00 -1.06
CA ILE A 464 3.31 7.41 -1.79
C ILE A 464 2.81 6.35 -2.77
N GLU A 465 1.89 5.50 -2.31
CA GLU A 465 1.25 4.51 -3.18
C GLU A 465 0.21 5.17 -4.10
N GLY A 466 -0.36 6.30 -3.70
CA GLY A 466 -1.49 6.93 -4.36
C GLY A 466 -1.21 7.42 -5.78
N PHE A 467 -0.12 8.16 -5.99
CA PHE A 467 0.28 8.60 -7.33
C PHE A 467 0.64 7.40 -8.23
N ALA A 468 1.44 6.47 -7.70
CA ALA A 468 1.80 5.26 -8.44
C ALA A 468 0.56 4.47 -8.86
N ALA A 469 -0.43 4.38 -7.98
CA ALA A 469 -1.67 3.70 -8.26
C ALA A 469 -2.53 4.42 -9.32
N ILE A 470 -2.55 5.77 -9.38
CA ILE A 470 -3.17 6.52 -10.48
C ILE A 470 -2.51 6.16 -11.81
N ALA A 471 -1.18 6.26 -11.88
CA ALA A 471 -0.44 5.93 -13.10
C ALA A 471 -0.65 4.47 -13.55
N MET A 472 -0.64 3.53 -12.60
CA MET A 472 -0.87 2.11 -12.88
C MET A 472 -2.31 1.82 -13.33
N ASN A 473 -3.32 2.50 -12.78
CA ASN A 473 -4.70 2.35 -13.25
C ASN A 473 -4.86 2.85 -14.69
N GLN A 474 -4.11 3.87 -15.08
CA GLN A 474 -4.09 4.35 -16.45
C GLN A 474 -3.35 3.42 -17.43
N GLY A 475 -2.51 2.52 -16.94
CA GLY A 475 -1.81 1.57 -17.80
C GLY A 475 -0.34 1.37 -17.48
N ALA A 476 0.31 2.27 -16.75
CA ALA A 476 1.70 2.12 -16.38
C ALA A 476 1.98 0.78 -15.70
N LYS A 477 3.05 0.10 -16.08
CA LYS A 477 3.46 -1.17 -15.48
C LYS A 477 4.26 -0.96 -14.21
N SER A 478 5.03 0.13 -14.13
CA SER A 478 5.87 0.45 -12.98
C SER A 478 6.05 1.94 -12.81
N VAL A 479 6.35 2.33 -11.58
CA VAL A 479 6.68 3.72 -11.21
C VAL A 479 7.95 3.72 -10.38
N ILE A 480 8.90 4.61 -10.69
CA ILE A 480 9.97 5.02 -9.79
C ILE A 480 9.56 6.36 -9.19
N ALA A 481 9.55 6.43 -7.87
CA ALA A 481 9.22 7.65 -7.13
C ALA A 481 10.28 7.92 -6.06
N THR A 482 10.31 9.15 -5.53
CA THR A 482 11.21 9.54 -4.45
C THR A 482 10.44 9.76 -3.15
N LEU A 483 11.03 9.37 -2.02
CA LEU A 483 10.43 9.48 -0.69
C LEU A 483 10.70 10.83 0.01
N TRP A 484 11.65 11.61 -0.50
CA TRP A 484 11.98 12.96 -0.05
C TRP A 484 12.70 13.74 -1.16
N PRO A 485 12.70 15.09 -1.09
CA PRO A 485 13.49 15.90 -2.01
C PRO A 485 14.98 15.59 -1.86
N ILE A 486 15.67 15.43 -2.97
CA ILE A 486 17.08 15.04 -3.02
C ILE A 486 17.90 16.17 -3.64
N SER A 487 19.21 16.14 -3.40
CA SER A 487 20.17 16.95 -4.15
C SER A 487 20.04 16.65 -5.65
N ASP A 488 19.77 17.68 -6.43
CA ASP A 488 19.61 17.65 -7.88
C ASP A 488 20.80 16.97 -8.60
N LYS A 489 22.04 17.21 -8.13
CA LYS A 489 23.26 16.60 -8.70
C LYS A 489 23.31 15.08 -8.51
N SER A 490 23.05 14.57 -7.30
CA SER A 490 23.08 13.12 -7.04
C SER A 490 21.95 12.38 -7.74
N THR A 491 20.81 13.02 -7.93
CA THR A 491 19.69 12.52 -8.70
C THR A 491 20.06 12.30 -10.16
N ALA A 492 20.63 13.30 -10.81
CA ALA A 492 21.07 13.21 -12.21
C ALA A 492 22.09 12.07 -12.43
N ILE A 493 23.05 11.93 -11.50
CA ILE A 493 24.05 10.85 -11.54
C ILE A 493 23.38 9.47 -11.42
N LEU A 494 22.49 9.29 -10.43
CA LEU A 494 21.82 8.02 -10.18
C LEU A 494 20.90 7.62 -11.36
N MET A 495 20.12 8.57 -11.88
CA MET A 495 19.20 8.30 -13.00
C MET A 495 19.97 7.98 -14.28
N LYS A 496 21.03 8.72 -14.61
CA LYS A 496 21.92 8.38 -15.73
C LYS A 496 22.40 6.92 -15.62
N GLU A 497 22.91 6.54 -14.45
CA GLU A 497 23.44 5.19 -14.24
C GLU A 497 22.34 4.12 -14.30
N PHE A 498 21.17 4.37 -13.73
CA PHE A 498 20.02 3.48 -13.85
C PHE A 498 19.67 3.19 -15.32
N TYR A 499 19.54 4.22 -16.15
CA TYR A 499 19.21 4.07 -17.56
C TYR A 499 20.36 3.40 -18.34
N ARG A 500 21.62 3.71 -18.02
CA ARG A 500 22.80 3.05 -18.62
C ARG A 500 22.82 1.55 -18.34
N LEU A 501 22.62 1.15 -17.09
CA LEU A 501 22.59 -0.26 -16.68
C LEU A 501 21.44 -1.03 -17.35
N ARG A 502 20.29 -0.40 -17.52
CA ARG A 502 19.16 -0.96 -18.27
C ARG A 502 19.51 -1.20 -19.74
N MET A 503 20.15 -0.22 -20.40
CA MET A 503 20.46 -0.29 -21.83
C MET A 503 21.60 -1.27 -22.11
N GLU A 504 22.74 -1.09 -21.46
CA GLU A 504 23.98 -1.80 -21.76
C GLU A 504 23.99 -3.22 -21.18
N LYS A 505 23.57 -3.37 -19.92
CA LYS A 505 23.60 -4.67 -19.22
C LYS A 505 22.28 -5.42 -19.26
N LYS A 506 21.24 -4.83 -19.85
CA LYS A 506 19.88 -5.40 -19.96
C LYS A 506 19.33 -5.89 -18.61
N LEU A 507 19.72 -5.23 -17.52
CA LEU A 507 19.27 -5.57 -16.18
C LEU A 507 17.77 -5.29 -16.03
N THR A 508 17.10 -5.99 -15.11
CA THR A 508 15.73 -5.64 -14.71
C THR A 508 15.69 -4.24 -14.09
N LYS A 509 14.52 -3.59 -14.09
CA LYS A 509 14.35 -2.26 -13.48
C LYS A 509 14.82 -2.24 -12.02
N ALA A 510 14.44 -3.29 -11.25
CA ALA A 510 14.85 -3.38 -9.85
C ALA A 510 16.36 -3.60 -9.68
N GLU A 511 17.00 -4.41 -10.53
CA GLU A 511 18.45 -4.63 -10.43
C GLU A 511 19.24 -3.44 -10.91
N ALA A 512 18.81 -2.75 -11.98
CA ALA A 512 19.45 -1.53 -12.45
C ALA A 512 19.37 -0.41 -11.39
N LEU A 513 18.20 -0.21 -10.75
CA LEU A 513 18.05 0.77 -9.68
C LEU A 513 18.94 0.42 -8.48
N ARG A 514 18.91 -0.85 -8.05
CA ARG A 514 19.74 -1.33 -6.95
C ARG A 514 21.24 -1.13 -7.23
N GLN A 515 21.71 -1.48 -8.42
CA GLN A 515 23.13 -1.31 -8.77
C GLN A 515 23.53 0.17 -8.83
N ALA A 516 22.72 1.04 -9.42
CA ALA A 516 22.95 2.48 -9.42
C ALA A 516 23.03 3.04 -7.98
N GLN A 517 22.15 2.60 -7.09
CA GLN A 517 22.19 2.97 -5.67
C GLN A 517 23.48 2.47 -4.98
N LEU A 518 23.90 1.24 -5.26
CA LEU A 518 25.15 0.68 -4.70
C LEU A 518 26.40 1.35 -5.23
N GLU A 519 26.41 1.79 -6.48
CA GLU A 519 27.54 2.51 -7.07
C GLU A 519 27.69 3.90 -6.46
N LEU A 520 26.59 4.60 -6.12
CA LEU A 520 26.63 5.83 -5.33
C LEU A 520 27.11 5.56 -3.89
N LEU A 521 26.54 4.56 -3.22
CA LEU A 521 26.94 4.16 -1.86
C LEU A 521 28.45 3.89 -1.75
N LYS A 522 29.02 3.23 -2.79
CA LYS A 522 30.43 2.80 -2.82
C LYS A 522 31.38 3.82 -3.47
N GLY A 523 30.90 5.02 -3.82
CA GLY A 523 31.69 6.09 -4.39
C GLY A 523 32.17 5.86 -5.84
N LYS A 524 31.60 4.85 -6.54
CA LYS A 524 31.99 4.53 -7.92
C LYS A 524 31.49 5.55 -8.96
N LEU A 525 30.50 6.36 -8.57
CA LEU A 525 29.91 7.41 -9.41
C LEU A 525 30.28 8.82 -8.92
N ALA A 526 31.39 8.96 -8.22
CA ALA A 526 31.89 10.28 -7.80
C ALA A 526 32.44 11.05 -8.99
N ASP A 527 31.95 12.27 -9.22
CA ASP A 527 32.58 13.20 -10.16
C ASP A 527 33.93 13.67 -9.62
N ALA A 528 34.91 13.89 -10.52
CA ALA A 528 36.24 14.42 -10.19
C ALA A 528 36.21 15.84 -9.56
N ASP A 529 35.07 16.53 -9.64
CA ASP A 529 34.89 17.93 -9.21
C ASP A 529 34.17 18.06 -7.83
N ASN A 530 34.32 17.06 -6.98
CA ASN A 530 33.63 17.01 -5.68
C ASN A 530 34.42 17.75 -4.58
N THR A 531 34.49 19.08 -4.66
CA THR A 531 34.84 19.92 -3.50
C THR A 531 33.64 19.99 -2.54
N LEU A 532 33.53 19.01 -1.64
CA LEU A 532 32.64 19.14 -0.48
C LEU A 532 33.32 20.08 0.54
N PRO A 533 32.55 21.03 1.14
CA PRO A 533 33.13 21.90 2.16
C PRO A 533 33.64 21.04 3.33
N GLU A 534 34.85 21.29 3.76
CA GLU A 534 35.44 20.72 4.96
C GLU A 534 34.65 21.17 6.18
N HIS A 535 34.20 20.24 7.02
CA HIS A 535 33.70 20.59 8.35
C HIS A 535 34.14 19.63 9.43
N GLU A 536 34.91 20.21 10.32
CA GLU A 536 35.09 20.07 11.76
C GLU A 536 35.17 18.69 12.44
N ARG A 537 36.25 18.55 13.16
CA ARG A 537 36.56 17.49 14.15
C ARG A 537 35.66 17.67 15.39
N GLY A 538 34.82 16.70 15.68
CA GLY A 538 34.09 16.58 16.92
C GLY A 538 33.59 15.15 17.08
N GLY A 539 33.98 14.51 18.19
CA GLY A 539 33.74 13.09 18.45
C GLY A 539 32.35 12.78 18.97
N ASP A 540 31.31 13.05 18.18
CA ASP A 540 29.95 12.64 18.50
C ASP A 540 29.59 11.37 17.68
N HIS A 541 29.33 10.27 18.37
CA HIS A 541 28.96 8.97 17.79
C HIS A 541 27.63 8.98 17.02
N THR A 542 26.88 10.09 17.06
CA THR A 542 25.63 10.29 16.31
C THR A 542 25.86 10.91 14.93
N ARG A 543 27.08 11.33 14.63
CA ARG A 543 27.45 11.98 13.37
C ARG A 543 27.84 10.99 12.29
N PHE A 544 27.28 11.16 11.09
CA PHE A 544 27.71 10.39 9.92
C PHE A 544 29.14 10.76 9.51
N LYS A 545 30.00 9.75 9.44
CA LYS A 545 31.38 9.95 8.97
C LYS A 545 31.40 9.97 7.44
N LYS A 546 31.63 11.13 6.85
CA LYS A 546 31.77 11.28 5.39
C LYS A 546 33.04 10.59 4.91
N ASP A 547 32.92 9.79 3.87
CA ASP A 547 34.05 9.22 3.12
C ASP A 547 34.35 10.13 1.92
N LYS A 548 35.59 10.62 1.82
CA LYS A 548 36.04 11.47 0.70
C LYS A 548 35.96 10.72 -0.64
N ASN A 549 36.14 9.40 -0.61
CA ASN A 549 36.08 8.55 -1.82
C ASN A 549 34.64 8.15 -2.18
N ALA A 550 33.69 8.35 -1.25
CA ALA A 550 32.30 8.02 -1.43
C ALA A 550 31.37 9.16 -0.92
N PRO A 551 31.40 10.33 -1.57
CA PRO A 551 30.70 11.53 -1.09
C PRO A 551 29.20 11.38 -0.99
N TYR A 552 28.62 10.47 -1.74
CA TYR A 552 27.19 10.14 -1.74
C TYR A 552 26.85 8.86 -0.96
N SER A 553 27.74 8.38 -0.08
CA SER A 553 27.53 7.14 0.70
C SER A 553 26.40 7.25 1.72
N HIS A 554 26.04 8.47 2.18
CA HIS A 554 24.88 8.63 3.05
C HIS A 554 23.59 8.25 2.33
N PRO A 555 22.68 7.47 2.96
CA PRO A 555 21.43 7.03 2.35
C PRO A 555 20.51 8.15 1.85
N TYR A 556 20.69 9.38 2.31
CA TYR A 556 20.00 10.57 1.78
C TYR A 556 20.07 10.65 0.26
N TYR A 557 21.22 10.30 -0.34
CA TYR A 557 21.48 10.50 -1.76
C TYR A 557 21.01 9.37 -2.66
N TRP A 558 20.94 8.12 -2.16
CA TRP A 558 20.64 6.96 -2.98
C TRP A 558 19.37 6.22 -2.58
N ALA A 559 19.00 6.25 -1.31
CA ALA A 559 17.90 5.43 -0.80
C ALA A 559 16.48 5.92 -1.14
N PRO A 560 16.19 7.20 -1.41
CA PRO A 560 14.81 7.65 -1.58
C PRO A 560 14.12 7.12 -2.84
N PHE A 561 14.87 6.69 -3.84
CA PHE A 561 14.28 6.10 -5.03
C PHE A 561 13.72 4.72 -4.77
N ILE A 562 12.42 4.57 -4.93
CA ILE A 562 11.69 3.32 -4.76
C ILE A 562 11.03 2.93 -6.07
N LEU A 563 11.06 1.63 -6.38
CA LEU A 563 10.36 1.05 -7.52
C LEU A 563 9.05 0.43 -7.04
N ILE A 564 7.96 0.72 -7.73
CA ILE A 564 6.62 0.23 -7.44
C ILE A 564 6.08 -0.52 -8.66
N GLY A 565 5.53 -1.73 -8.47
CA GLY A 565 4.88 -2.51 -9.53
C GLY A 565 5.80 -3.49 -10.26
N ASN A 566 5.73 -3.52 -11.59
CA ASN A 566 6.51 -4.46 -12.40
C ASN A 566 8.01 -4.12 -12.37
N TRP A 567 8.80 -5.00 -11.85
CA TRP A 567 10.22 -4.80 -11.61
C TRP A 567 11.16 -5.40 -12.69
N LYS A 568 10.61 -6.15 -13.66
CA LYS A 568 11.34 -6.79 -14.76
C LYS A 568 11.71 -5.87 -15.91
#